data_7141329c99391a83fb89c5b38f208037
#
_entry.id   7141329c99391a83fb89c5b38f208037
#
_cell.length_a   1.000
_cell.length_b   1.000
_cell.length_c   1.000
_cell.angle_alpha   90.00
_cell.angle_beta   90.00
_cell.angle_gamma   90.00
#
_symmetry.space_group_name_H-M   'P 1'
#
loop_
_entity.id
_entity.type
_entity.pdbx_description
1 polymer ?
#
loop_
_entity_poly.entity_id
_entity_poly.type
_entity_poly.pdbx_seq_one_letter_code
_entity_poly.pdbx_strand_id
1 'polypeptide(L)'
;MMFKVASFLKLSFLLAGICLIAACVKNDNLIKGDSKIRFFNYVGELSQDFYMSGIRRATTTGITYGNSTEYLIYEGDKEYNILAKNTGTTKISDSLKYKFDIGKNYSVFYSKASETDSLLRVYEDNLTPDTANSRLFFINLGYTLGSKVVIKDRTSLLATLANGENSGYVVLKPGINAKISLNLVDSASVIDTISHTNFYKGKTYTIIIDGVAKGANKGKLKERLIVNN
;
A
#
# COMPACT_ATOMS: atom_id res chain seq x y z
N MET A 1 6.92 1.28 -68.92
CA MET A 1 6.80 2.30 -67.84
C MET A 1 5.85 1.91 -66.69
N MET A 2 5.05 0.83 -66.82
CA MET A 2 4.07 0.39 -65.80
C MET A 2 4.66 -0.38 -64.62
N PHE A 3 5.81 -1.02 -64.73
CA PHE A 3 6.38 -1.85 -63.64
C PHE A 3 6.96 -1.05 -62.46
N LYS A 4 7.37 0.21 -62.63
CA LYS A 4 7.93 1.05 -61.55
C LYS A 4 6.86 1.63 -60.63
N VAL A 5 5.64 1.86 -61.13
CA VAL A 5 4.53 2.44 -60.35
C VAL A 5 3.99 1.43 -59.34
N ALA A 6 3.87 0.15 -59.71
CA ALA A 6 3.37 -0.91 -58.82
C ALA A 6 4.30 -1.19 -57.61
N SER A 7 5.63 -1.03 -57.83
CA SER A 7 6.62 -1.20 -56.73
C SER A 7 6.56 -0.04 -55.72
N PHE A 8 6.37 1.18 -56.21
CA PHE A 8 6.21 2.37 -55.36
C PHE A 8 4.95 2.30 -54.52
N LEU A 9 3.83 1.81 -55.10
CA LEU A 9 2.56 1.65 -54.37
C LEU A 9 2.68 0.62 -53.24
N LYS A 10 3.38 -0.51 -53.49
CA LYS A 10 3.60 -1.55 -52.45
C LYS A 10 4.49 -1.05 -51.32
N LEU A 11 5.52 -0.25 -51.60
CA LEU A 11 6.42 0.33 -50.62
C LEU A 11 5.68 1.38 -49.74
N SER A 12 4.81 2.19 -50.38
CA SER A 12 3.98 3.18 -49.66
C SER A 12 2.96 2.52 -48.70
N PHE A 13 2.36 1.42 -49.11
CA PHE A 13 1.45 0.65 -48.22
C PHE A 13 2.19 -0.02 -47.06
N LEU A 14 3.41 -0.50 -47.29
CA LEU A 14 4.23 -1.10 -46.22
C LEU A 14 4.66 -0.03 -45.19
N LEU A 15 5.04 1.17 -45.66
CA LEU A 15 5.41 2.28 -44.76
C LEU A 15 4.22 2.81 -43.97
N ALA A 16 3.02 2.89 -44.56
CA ALA A 16 1.79 3.28 -43.87
C ALA A 16 1.37 2.25 -42.81
N GLY A 17 1.57 0.95 -43.06
CA GLY A 17 1.32 -0.12 -42.10
C GLY A 17 2.24 -0.06 -40.89
N ILE A 18 3.52 0.31 -41.06
CA ILE A 18 4.47 0.46 -39.94
C ILE A 18 4.13 1.67 -39.07
N CYS A 19 3.65 2.77 -39.66
CA CYS A 19 3.22 3.96 -38.91
C CYS A 19 1.97 3.69 -38.05
N LEU A 20 1.08 2.81 -38.49
CA LEU A 20 -0.12 2.45 -37.70
C LEU A 20 0.19 1.58 -36.50
N ILE A 21 1.24 0.77 -36.53
CA ILE A 21 1.67 -0.06 -35.40
C ILE A 21 2.37 0.79 -34.31
N ALA A 22 3.05 1.87 -34.70
CA ALA A 22 3.70 2.79 -33.76
C ALA A 22 2.69 3.69 -32.99
N ALA A 23 1.43 3.79 -33.45
CA ALA A 23 0.40 4.60 -32.82
C ALA A 23 -0.28 3.92 -31.60
N CYS A 24 -0.02 2.62 -31.36
CA CYS A 24 -0.46 1.91 -30.17
C CYS A 24 0.61 1.87 -29.07
N VAL A 25 1.34 2.94 -28.86
CA VAL A 25 2.05 3.15 -27.59
C VAL A 25 0.97 3.48 -26.56
N LYS A 26 0.62 2.47 -25.77
CA LYS A 26 -0.19 2.65 -24.57
C LYS A 26 0.47 3.76 -23.76
N ASN A 27 -0.15 4.92 -23.76
CA ASN A 27 0.38 6.07 -23.04
C ASN A 27 0.09 5.87 -21.54
N ASP A 28 0.83 4.95 -20.91
CA ASP A 28 0.87 4.78 -19.46
C ASP A 28 1.62 5.94 -18.79
N ASN A 29 1.87 7.02 -19.53
CA ASN A 29 2.40 8.24 -18.96
C ASN A 29 1.42 8.76 -17.93
N LEU A 30 1.78 8.59 -16.66
CA LEU A 30 1.23 9.40 -15.58
C LEU A 30 1.17 10.84 -16.07
N ILE A 31 -0.03 11.41 -16.08
CA ILE A 31 -0.18 12.83 -16.38
C ILE A 31 0.77 13.54 -15.43
N LYS A 32 1.68 14.36 -15.95
CA LYS A 32 2.60 15.13 -15.11
C LYS A 32 1.76 15.90 -14.10
N GLY A 33 1.90 15.57 -12.82
CA GLY A 33 1.16 16.24 -11.78
C GLY A 33 0.30 15.36 -10.88
N ASP A 34 0.22 14.04 -11.12
CA ASP A 34 -0.62 13.13 -10.34
C ASP A 34 0.12 12.48 -9.16
N SER A 35 -0.66 12.14 -8.13
CA SER A 35 -0.32 11.19 -7.08
C SER A 35 -1.31 10.03 -7.07
N LYS A 36 -0.90 8.86 -6.57
CA LYS A 36 -1.75 7.68 -6.43
C LYS A 36 -2.00 7.42 -4.95
N ILE A 37 -3.27 7.24 -4.58
CA ILE A 37 -3.68 7.10 -3.18
C ILE A 37 -4.62 5.90 -3.08
N ARG A 38 -4.39 5.04 -2.09
CA ARG A 38 -5.31 3.96 -1.70
C ARG A 38 -5.68 4.09 -0.23
N PHE A 39 -6.87 3.61 0.11
CA PHE A 39 -7.44 3.72 1.45
C PHE A 39 -7.61 2.35 2.07
N PHE A 40 -7.24 2.22 3.34
CA PHE A 40 -7.33 1.00 4.14
C PHE A 40 -8.19 1.21 5.37
N ASN A 41 -9.03 0.23 5.69
CA ASN A 41 -9.74 0.19 6.95
C ASN A 41 -9.07 -0.81 7.92
N TYR A 42 -8.55 -0.29 9.03
CA TYR A 42 -8.01 -1.07 10.16
C TYR A 42 -8.70 -0.72 11.49
N VAL A 43 -9.96 -0.26 11.43
CA VAL A 43 -10.79 0.03 12.59
C VAL A 43 -11.99 -0.90 12.65
N GLY A 44 -11.95 -1.88 13.54
CA GLY A 44 -13.09 -2.62 14.03
C GLY A 44 -14.02 -3.27 13.01
N GLU A 45 -15.29 -3.45 13.42
CA GLU A 45 -16.27 -4.32 12.76
C GLU A 45 -17.06 -3.61 11.65
N LEU A 46 -17.03 -2.28 11.61
CA LEU A 46 -17.83 -1.50 10.67
C LEU A 46 -17.02 -1.19 9.41
N SER A 47 -17.67 -1.32 8.27
CA SER A 47 -17.13 -0.82 7.01
C SER A 47 -16.97 0.69 7.07
N GLN A 48 -15.95 1.20 6.39
CA GLN A 48 -15.63 2.63 6.34
C GLN A 48 -15.82 3.19 4.94
N ASP A 49 -16.40 4.36 4.87
CA ASP A 49 -16.42 5.21 3.69
C ASP A 49 -15.33 6.27 3.80
N PHE A 50 -14.53 6.39 2.75
CA PHE A 50 -13.52 7.45 2.65
C PHE A 50 -13.99 8.53 1.69
N TYR A 51 -13.68 9.77 2.04
CA TYR A 51 -13.99 10.96 1.23
C TYR A 51 -12.71 11.76 1.00
N MET A 52 -12.57 12.30 -0.21
CA MET A 52 -11.53 13.27 -0.56
C MET A 52 -12.21 14.55 -1.00
N SER A 53 -12.00 15.64 -0.24
CA SER A 53 -12.64 16.94 -0.49
C SER A 53 -14.14 16.83 -0.75
N GLY A 54 -14.84 16.06 0.09
CA GLY A 54 -16.29 15.87 0.04
C GLY A 54 -16.80 14.79 -0.92
N ILE A 55 -15.94 14.24 -1.80
CA ILE A 55 -16.34 13.18 -2.75
C ILE A 55 -16.02 11.81 -2.15
N ARG A 56 -17.03 10.94 -2.05
CA ARG A 56 -16.88 9.56 -1.59
C ARG A 56 -15.99 8.75 -2.54
N ARG A 57 -15.04 7.99 -1.97
CA ARG A 57 -14.04 7.20 -2.70
C ARG A 57 -14.10 5.71 -2.41
N ALA A 58 -14.93 5.29 -1.47
CA ALA A 58 -15.21 3.88 -1.25
C ALA A 58 -16.17 3.33 -2.32
N THR A 59 -16.20 2.02 -2.44
CA THR A 59 -17.24 1.30 -3.19
C THR A 59 -18.61 1.51 -2.54
N THR A 60 -19.69 1.05 -3.17
CA THR A 60 -21.06 1.18 -2.65
C THR A 60 -21.24 0.57 -1.26
N THR A 61 -20.46 -0.42 -0.89
CA THR A 61 -20.55 -1.18 0.38
C THR A 61 -19.57 -0.74 1.47
N GLY A 62 -18.74 0.30 1.21
CA GLY A 62 -17.65 0.68 2.10
C GLY A 62 -16.50 -0.33 2.11
N ILE A 63 -15.43 0.01 2.84
CA ILE A 63 -14.24 -0.83 2.98
C ILE A 63 -14.30 -1.56 4.31
N THR A 64 -14.37 -2.88 4.28
CA THR A 64 -14.38 -3.72 5.48
C THR A 64 -12.98 -3.79 6.11
N TYR A 65 -12.90 -4.19 7.37
CA TYR A 65 -11.64 -4.34 8.11
C TYR A 65 -10.61 -5.18 7.36
N GLY A 66 -9.39 -4.64 7.27
CA GLY A 66 -8.25 -5.27 6.63
C GLY A 66 -8.28 -5.23 5.09
N ASN A 67 -9.26 -4.57 4.47
CA ASN A 67 -9.34 -4.38 3.03
C ASN A 67 -8.98 -2.95 2.62
N SER A 68 -8.79 -2.74 1.31
CA SER A 68 -8.44 -1.45 0.74
C SER A 68 -9.18 -1.18 -0.56
N THR A 69 -9.10 0.07 -1.02
CA THR A 69 -9.32 0.38 -2.44
C THR A 69 -8.12 -0.05 -3.26
N GLU A 70 -8.27 -0.07 -4.58
CA GLU A 70 -7.15 0.07 -5.51
C GLU A 70 -6.53 1.47 -5.39
N TYR A 71 -5.38 1.69 -6.06
CA TYR A 71 -4.83 3.04 -6.19
C TYR A 71 -5.72 3.91 -7.04
N LEU A 72 -6.17 5.02 -6.47
CA LEU A 72 -6.94 6.06 -7.12
C LEU A 72 -6.01 7.21 -7.51
N ILE A 73 -6.24 7.82 -8.66
CA ILE A 73 -5.43 8.91 -9.18
C ILE A 73 -6.01 10.25 -8.72
N TYR A 74 -5.13 11.12 -8.20
CA TYR A 74 -5.44 12.46 -7.75
C TYR A 74 -4.40 13.45 -8.27
N GLU A 75 -4.80 14.72 -8.40
CA GLU A 75 -3.87 15.81 -8.68
C GLU A 75 -2.84 15.89 -7.56
N GLY A 76 -1.57 15.83 -7.90
CA GLY A 76 -0.47 15.99 -6.96
C GLY A 76 -0.20 17.46 -6.63
N ASP A 77 0.67 17.70 -5.66
CA ASP A 77 1.03 19.01 -5.12
C ASP A 77 -0.16 19.83 -4.59
N LYS A 78 -1.21 19.11 -4.21
CA LYS A 78 -2.48 19.66 -3.72
C LYS A 78 -2.82 19.13 -2.34
N GLU A 79 -3.34 20.01 -1.48
CA GLU A 79 -3.88 19.65 -0.18
C GLU A 79 -5.32 19.13 -0.32
N TYR A 80 -5.60 18.00 0.32
CA TYR A 80 -6.92 17.40 0.38
C TYR A 80 -7.39 17.27 1.82
N ASN A 81 -8.69 17.47 2.03
CA ASN A 81 -9.37 17.09 3.25
C ASN A 81 -9.86 15.64 3.10
N ILE A 82 -9.26 14.73 3.87
CA ILE A 82 -9.59 13.30 3.90
C ILE A 82 -10.53 13.08 5.09
N LEU A 83 -11.64 12.37 4.87
CA LEU A 83 -12.58 12.01 5.93
C LEU A 83 -12.79 10.50 5.94
N ALA A 84 -12.89 9.91 7.12
CA ALA A 84 -13.40 8.57 7.36
C ALA A 84 -14.77 8.65 8.03
N LYS A 85 -15.72 7.80 7.59
CA LYS A 85 -17.05 7.67 8.18
C LYS A 85 -17.44 6.20 8.24
N ASN A 86 -18.18 5.80 9.26
CA ASN A 86 -18.84 4.50 9.23
C ASN A 86 -19.84 4.47 8.07
N THR A 87 -19.80 3.42 7.27
CA THR A 87 -20.70 3.26 6.11
C THR A 87 -22.16 3.37 6.54
N GLY A 88 -22.94 4.13 5.77
CA GLY A 88 -24.34 4.40 6.06
C GLY A 88 -24.60 5.49 7.13
N THR A 89 -23.57 6.15 7.64
CA THR A 89 -23.73 7.26 8.60
C THR A 89 -23.24 8.58 8.02
N THR A 90 -23.72 9.69 8.61
CA THR A 90 -23.24 11.05 8.27
C THR A 90 -22.14 11.52 9.23
N LYS A 91 -21.96 10.84 10.37
CA LYS A 91 -20.99 11.22 11.39
C LYS A 91 -19.58 10.97 10.89
N ILE A 92 -18.75 12.01 10.94
CA ILE A 92 -17.31 11.94 10.65
C ILE A 92 -16.65 11.21 11.82
N SER A 93 -15.93 10.14 11.50
CA SER A 93 -15.16 9.35 12.48
C SER A 93 -13.78 9.96 12.71
N ASP A 94 -13.15 10.44 11.63
CA ASP A 94 -11.90 11.21 11.69
C ASP A 94 -11.70 12.03 10.42
N SER A 95 -10.82 13.05 10.51
CA SER A 95 -10.47 13.92 9.38
C SER A 95 -9.01 14.32 9.42
N LEU A 96 -8.38 14.37 8.24
CA LEU A 96 -6.98 14.74 8.07
C LEU A 96 -6.83 15.63 6.84
N LYS A 97 -6.11 16.76 6.98
CA LYS A 97 -5.61 17.52 5.84
C LYS A 97 -4.22 17.06 5.49
N TYR A 98 -4.00 16.74 4.23
CA TYR A 98 -2.71 16.24 3.76
C TYR A 98 -2.43 16.71 2.33
N LYS A 99 -1.19 17.15 2.09
CA LYS A 99 -0.70 17.53 0.76
C LYS A 99 0.05 16.33 0.17
N PHE A 100 -0.42 15.85 -0.98
CA PHE A 100 0.21 14.74 -1.70
C PHE A 100 1.14 15.27 -2.78
N ASP A 101 2.39 14.80 -2.78
CA ASP A 101 3.40 15.23 -3.74
C ASP A 101 3.19 14.57 -5.11
N ILE A 102 3.56 15.29 -6.17
CA ILE A 102 3.52 14.81 -7.56
C ILE A 102 4.40 13.56 -7.72
N GLY A 103 3.90 12.56 -8.44
CA GLY A 103 4.63 11.34 -8.80
C GLY A 103 4.80 10.35 -7.65
N LYS A 104 4.21 10.63 -6.49
CA LYS A 104 4.27 9.77 -5.30
C LYS A 104 3.04 8.88 -5.18
N ASN A 105 3.20 7.78 -4.47
CA ASN A 105 2.11 6.87 -4.12
C ASN A 105 1.95 6.85 -2.60
N TYR A 106 0.70 6.72 -2.13
CA TYR A 106 0.39 6.78 -0.71
C TYR A 106 -0.64 5.74 -0.32
N SER A 107 -0.46 5.18 0.87
CA SER A 107 -1.45 4.38 1.57
C SER A 107 -1.99 5.18 2.75
N VAL A 108 -3.30 5.39 2.78
CA VAL A 108 -4.03 6.07 3.86
C VAL A 108 -4.75 5.02 4.70
N PHE A 109 -4.34 4.88 5.95
CA PHE A 109 -4.91 3.93 6.89
C PHE A 109 -5.81 4.64 7.88
N TYR A 110 -7.05 4.20 8.01
CA TYR A 110 -7.86 4.51 9.17
C TYR A 110 -7.68 3.39 10.20
N SER A 111 -7.05 3.71 11.32
CA SER A 111 -6.61 2.72 12.32
C SER A 111 -6.74 3.25 13.73
N LYS A 112 -6.80 2.36 14.71
CA LYS A 112 -6.86 2.74 16.12
C LYS A 112 -5.50 3.15 16.68
N ALA A 113 -5.49 4.22 17.48
CA ALA A 113 -4.38 4.60 18.35
C ALA A 113 -4.57 4.03 19.76
N SER A 114 -5.84 3.90 20.23
CA SER A 114 -6.22 3.31 21.50
C SER A 114 -7.60 2.64 21.40
N GLU A 115 -8.13 2.16 22.49
CA GLU A 115 -9.49 1.57 22.53
C GLU A 115 -10.56 2.57 22.07
N THR A 116 -10.43 3.83 22.44
CA THR A 116 -11.40 4.90 22.19
C THR A 116 -11.03 5.85 21.08
N ASP A 117 -9.79 5.80 20.60
CA ASP A 117 -9.27 6.74 19.62
C ASP A 117 -8.89 6.05 18.33
N SER A 118 -9.33 6.64 17.21
CA SER A 118 -9.05 6.16 15.85
C SER A 118 -8.68 7.34 14.98
N LEU A 119 -7.67 7.17 14.12
CA LEU A 119 -7.18 8.26 13.29
C LEU A 119 -6.71 7.79 11.90
N LEU A 120 -6.69 8.75 10.99
CA LEU A 120 -6.12 8.60 9.65
C LEU A 120 -4.60 8.77 9.71
N ARG A 121 -3.88 7.83 9.10
CA ARG A 121 -2.42 7.85 8.93
C ARG A 121 -2.06 7.74 7.47
N VAL A 122 -1.05 8.50 7.05
CA VAL A 122 -0.56 8.48 5.66
C VAL A 122 0.86 7.95 5.65
N TYR A 123 1.13 6.99 4.77
CA TYR A 123 2.46 6.47 4.51
C TYR A 123 2.77 6.57 3.01
N GLU A 124 3.96 7.03 2.66
CA GLU A 124 4.42 7.03 1.26
C GLU A 124 4.80 5.62 0.84
N ASP A 125 4.26 5.19 -0.32
CA ASP A 125 4.57 3.91 -0.94
C ASP A 125 5.61 4.09 -2.04
N ASN A 126 6.81 3.57 -1.84
CA ASN A 126 7.80 3.52 -2.91
C ASN A 126 7.59 2.27 -3.75
N LEU A 127 6.96 2.42 -4.91
CA LEU A 127 6.67 1.33 -5.85
C LEU A 127 7.76 1.12 -6.90
N THR A 128 8.85 1.91 -6.88
CA THR A 128 9.98 1.76 -7.81
C THR A 128 10.58 0.37 -7.62
N PRO A 129 10.65 -0.48 -8.67
CA PRO A 129 11.20 -1.82 -8.54
C PRO A 129 12.70 -1.77 -8.21
N ASP A 130 13.13 -2.58 -7.23
CA ASP A 130 14.52 -2.91 -7.02
C ASP A 130 14.81 -4.24 -7.74
N THR A 131 15.36 -4.19 -8.94
CA THR A 131 15.56 -5.37 -9.78
C THR A 131 16.57 -6.36 -9.21
N ALA A 132 17.37 -5.95 -8.23
CA ALA A 132 18.38 -6.79 -7.57
C ALA A 132 17.86 -7.45 -6.29
N ASN A 133 16.96 -6.79 -5.57
CA ASN A 133 16.50 -7.20 -4.24
C ASN A 133 14.98 -7.21 -4.13
N SER A 134 14.46 -7.72 -3.02
CA SER A 134 13.11 -7.46 -2.54
C SER A 134 13.13 -6.40 -1.44
N ARG A 135 12.02 -5.69 -1.23
CA ARG A 135 11.91 -4.67 -0.19
C ARG A 135 10.70 -4.94 0.69
N LEU A 136 10.90 -4.87 1.98
CA LEU A 136 9.85 -5.01 2.99
C LEU A 136 9.61 -3.67 3.68
N PHE A 137 8.35 -3.35 3.90
CA PHE A 137 7.91 -2.17 4.62
C PHE A 137 6.97 -2.61 5.74
N PHE A 138 7.40 -2.52 6.98
CA PHE A 138 6.60 -2.92 8.13
C PHE A 138 5.86 -1.72 8.70
N ILE A 139 4.59 -1.91 9.05
CA ILE A 139 3.76 -0.92 9.73
C ILE A 139 3.13 -1.58 10.95
N ASN A 140 3.29 -1.00 12.14
CA ASN A 140 2.60 -1.47 13.33
C ASN A 140 1.31 -0.67 13.56
N LEU A 141 0.14 -1.33 13.40
CA LEU A 141 -1.19 -0.77 13.68
C LEU A 141 -1.85 -1.43 14.90
N GLY A 142 -1.11 -2.28 15.62
CA GLY A 142 -1.61 -3.09 16.74
C GLY A 142 -1.78 -2.32 18.04
N TYR A 143 -2.85 -1.53 18.17
CA TYR A 143 -3.14 -0.77 19.39
C TYR A 143 -3.35 -1.66 20.64
N THR A 144 -3.78 -2.91 20.46
CA THR A 144 -4.02 -3.86 21.56
C THR A 144 -2.78 -4.57 22.06
N LEU A 145 -1.64 -4.39 21.37
CA LEU A 145 -0.40 -5.08 21.74
C LEU A 145 0.23 -4.53 23.02
N GLY A 146 -0.06 -3.26 23.37
CA GLY A 146 0.40 -2.63 24.61
C GLY A 146 1.90 -2.39 24.68
N SER A 147 2.67 -2.86 23.69
CA SER A 147 4.13 -2.79 23.64
C SER A 147 4.62 -2.53 22.21
N LYS A 148 5.86 -2.10 22.07
CA LYS A 148 6.52 -2.04 20.75
C LYS A 148 6.75 -3.44 20.22
N VAL A 149 6.73 -3.57 18.88
CA VAL A 149 7.03 -4.81 18.18
C VAL A 149 8.47 -4.78 17.67
N VAL A 150 9.24 -5.77 18.06
CA VAL A 150 10.61 -6.04 17.56
C VAL A 150 10.49 -6.99 16.38
N ILE A 151 11.08 -6.60 15.26
CA ILE A 151 11.07 -7.35 14.00
C ILE A 151 12.48 -7.82 13.71
N LYS A 152 12.67 -9.12 13.53
CA LYS A 152 13.99 -9.71 13.24
C LYS A 152 13.92 -10.65 12.04
N ASP A 153 14.98 -10.68 11.23
CA ASP A 153 15.26 -11.82 10.34
C ASP A 153 16.30 -12.69 11.03
N ARG A 154 15.89 -13.90 11.46
CA ARG A 154 16.69 -14.75 12.35
C ARG A 154 17.11 -14.00 13.61
N THR A 155 18.40 -13.69 13.73
CA THR A 155 18.97 -12.91 14.87
C THR A 155 19.16 -11.43 14.56
N SER A 156 19.05 -11.02 13.29
CA SER A 156 19.29 -9.65 12.84
C SER A 156 18.09 -8.76 13.11
N LEU A 157 18.26 -7.69 13.87
CA LEU A 157 17.21 -6.70 14.10
C LEU A 157 16.94 -5.93 12.80
N LEU A 158 15.67 -5.90 12.38
CA LEU A 158 15.20 -5.13 11.23
C LEU A 158 14.57 -3.80 11.68
N ALA A 159 13.71 -3.84 12.70
CA ALA A 159 13.04 -2.66 13.23
C ALA A 159 12.48 -2.91 14.63
N THR A 160 12.17 -1.82 15.34
CA THR A 160 11.36 -1.83 16.57
C THR A 160 10.32 -0.72 16.44
N LEU A 161 9.03 -1.07 16.43
CA LEU A 161 7.94 -0.17 16.05
C LEU A 161 6.90 -0.03 17.15
N ALA A 162 6.59 1.20 17.54
CA ALA A 162 5.40 1.53 18.31
C ALA A 162 4.15 1.54 17.40
N ASN A 163 2.96 1.63 18.01
CA ASN A 163 1.72 1.77 17.23
C ASN A 163 1.78 3.02 16.34
N GLY A 164 1.47 2.84 15.06
CA GLY A 164 1.51 3.89 14.04
C GLY A 164 2.89 4.14 13.42
N GLU A 165 3.94 3.51 13.90
CA GLU A 165 5.28 3.64 13.29
C GLU A 165 5.48 2.64 12.14
N ASN A 166 6.43 2.98 11.26
CA ASN A 166 6.89 2.12 10.15
C ASN A 166 8.41 1.96 10.18
N SER A 167 8.90 0.93 9.48
CA SER A 167 10.32 0.58 9.45
C SER A 167 11.16 1.35 8.42
N GLY A 168 10.52 2.14 7.54
CA GLY A 168 11.14 2.39 6.24
C GLY A 168 11.27 1.10 5.42
N TYR A 169 11.93 1.20 4.28
CA TYR A 169 12.13 0.04 3.39
C TYR A 169 13.34 -0.78 3.80
N VAL A 170 13.10 -2.01 4.26
CA VAL A 170 14.13 -3.00 4.58
C VAL A 170 14.44 -3.80 3.31
N VAL A 171 15.69 -3.82 2.91
CA VAL A 171 16.15 -4.54 1.71
C VAL A 171 16.54 -5.97 2.09
N LEU A 172 15.95 -6.95 1.39
CA LEU A 172 16.33 -8.36 1.49
C LEU A 172 17.06 -8.80 0.23
N LYS A 173 18.23 -9.42 0.41
CA LYS A 173 18.99 -10.03 -0.69
C LYS A 173 18.26 -11.23 -1.26
N PRO A 174 18.30 -11.47 -2.60
CA PRO A 174 17.64 -12.60 -3.24
C PRO A 174 18.25 -13.94 -2.79
N GLY A 175 17.44 -15.00 -2.86
CA GLY A 175 17.86 -16.38 -2.55
C GLY A 175 17.97 -16.69 -1.05
N ILE A 176 17.62 -15.75 -0.18
CA ILE A 176 17.57 -15.99 1.28
C ILE A 176 16.12 -16.25 1.66
N ASN A 177 15.83 -17.45 2.14
CA ASN A 177 14.56 -17.71 2.83
C ASN A 177 14.55 -16.91 4.12
N ALA A 178 13.85 -15.78 4.13
CA ALA A 178 13.74 -14.95 5.31
C ALA A 178 12.99 -15.71 6.43
N LYS A 179 13.48 -15.61 7.66
CA LYS A 179 12.80 -16.12 8.85
C LYS A 179 12.45 -14.94 9.75
N ILE A 180 11.39 -14.22 9.37
CA ILE A 180 11.01 -13.00 10.06
C ILE A 180 10.16 -13.36 11.27
N SER A 181 10.62 -12.93 12.44
CA SER A 181 9.91 -13.07 13.71
C SER A 181 9.45 -11.72 14.23
N LEU A 182 8.30 -11.73 14.87
CA LEU A 182 7.66 -10.61 15.53
C LEU A 182 7.60 -10.89 17.03
N ASN A 183 8.19 -10.02 17.83
CA ASN A 183 8.23 -10.14 19.29
C ASN A 183 7.74 -8.85 19.92
N LEU A 184 7.06 -8.92 21.05
CA LEU A 184 6.83 -7.73 21.88
C LEU A 184 8.08 -7.42 22.69
N VAL A 185 8.43 -6.13 22.84
CA VAL A 185 9.60 -5.70 23.65
C VAL A 185 9.51 -6.25 25.07
N ASP A 186 8.30 -6.23 25.66
CA ASP A 186 8.05 -6.66 27.04
C ASP A 186 7.80 -8.18 27.16
N SER A 187 8.04 -8.95 26.10
CA SER A 187 7.91 -10.41 26.11
C SER A 187 9.18 -11.08 25.61
N ALA A 188 9.72 -12.02 26.41
CA ALA A 188 10.92 -12.78 26.06
C ALA A 188 10.67 -13.85 25.00
N SER A 189 9.40 -14.27 24.78
CA SER A 189 9.05 -15.31 23.81
C SER A 189 8.74 -14.73 22.46
N VAL A 190 9.09 -15.47 21.40
CA VAL A 190 8.61 -15.19 20.04
C VAL A 190 7.11 -15.38 20.03
N ILE A 191 6.39 -14.34 19.65
CA ILE A 191 4.92 -14.34 19.69
C ILE A 191 4.36 -14.76 18.33
N ASP A 192 5.04 -14.40 17.24
CA ASP A 192 4.61 -14.74 15.90
C ASP A 192 5.79 -14.86 14.92
N THR A 193 5.59 -15.59 13.84
CA THR A 193 6.56 -15.73 12.75
C THR A 193 5.82 -15.56 11.44
N ILE A 194 6.29 -14.65 10.59
CA ILE A 194 5.69 -14.41 9.30
C ILE A 194 5.80 -15.68 8.46
N SER A 195 4.64 -16.24 8.08
CA SER A 195 4.54 -17.49 7.34
C SER A 195 5.08 -17.39 5.90
N HIS A 196 5.03 -16.18 5.31
CA HIS A 196 5.58 -15.92 3.98
C HIS A 196 7.10 -15.76 4.05
N THR A 197 7.83 -16.65 3.38
CA THR A 197 9.31 -16.66 3.43
C THR A 197 9.96 -16.35 2.07
N ASN A 198 9.20 -16.41 0.98
CA ASN A 198 9.69 -16.21 -0.39
C ASN A 198 9.43 -14.78 -0.87
N PHE A 199 10.37 -13.90 -0.61
CA PHE A 199 10.31 -12.51 -1.09
C PHE A 199 11.09 -12.41 -2.40
N TYR A 200 10.38 -12.15 -3.50
CA TYR A 200 10.98 -12.12 -4.84
C TYR A 200 11.63 -10.78 -5.14
N LYS A 201 12.79 -10.81 -5.82
CA LYS A 201 13.46 -9.62 -6.35
C LYS A 201 12.50 -8.80 -7.24
N GLY A 202 12.66 -7.51 -7.23
CA GLY A 202 11.78 -6.59 -7.96
C GLY A 202 10.46 -6.29 -7.25
N LYS A 203 10.12 -7.04 -6.21
CA LYS A 203 8.87 -6.87 -5.48
C LYS A 203 9.05 -6.05 -4.20
N THR A 204 8.03 -5.26 -3.92
CA THR A 204 7.89 -4.51 -2.67
C THR A 204 6.69 -5.06 -1.90
N TYR A 205 6.89 -5.34 -0.64
CA TYR A 205 5.89 -5.92 0.25
C TYR A 205 5.63 -4.98 1.42
N THR A 206 4.36 -4.73 1.73
CA THR A 206 3.95 -4.11 2.99
C THR A 206 3.47 -5.19 3.95
N ILE A 207 4.03 -5.22 5.13
CA ILE A 207 3.64 -6.13 6.21
C ILE A 207 3.01 -5.30 7.31
N ILE A 208 1.71 -5.47 7.47
CA ILE A 208 0.95 -4.78 8.49
C ILE A 208 0.90 -5.68 9.71
N ILE A 209 1.39 -5.17 10.83
CA ILE A 209 1.37 -5.83 12.13
C ILE A 209 0.18 -5.26 12.88
N ASP A 210 -0.67 -6.14 13.38
CA ASP A 210 -1.87 -5.79 14.12
C ASP A 210 -1.98 -6.64 15.39
N GLY A 211 -2.91 -6.29 16.25
CA GLY A 211 -3.26 -7.05 17.45
C GLY A 211 -4.69 -7.55 17.38
N VAL A 212 -4.93 -8.77 17.84
CA VAL A 212 -6.30 -9.27 17.98
C VAL A 212 -7.08 -8.37 18.94
N ALA A 213 -8.18 -7.78 18.46
CA ALA A 213 -8.90 -6.73 19.19
C ALA A 213 -9.78 -7.26 20.32
N LYS A 214 -10.31 -8.49 20.21
CA LYS A 214 -11.32 -9.03 21.13
C LYS A 214 -11.14 -10.53 21.41
N GLY A 215 -11.81 -10.99 22.46
CA GLY A 215 -11.86 -12.41 22.84
C GLY A 215 -10.63 -12.90 23.59
N ALA A 216 -10.52 -14.22 23.76
CA ALA A 216 -9.44 -14.87 24.54
C ALA A 216 -8.03 -14.62 23.97
N ASN A 217 -7.94 -14.21 22.70
CA ASN A 217 -6.69 -13.91 22.02
C ASN A 217 -6.40 -12.40 21.93
N LYS A 218 -7.12 -11.53 22.67
CA LYS A 218 -6.88 -10.08 22.66
C LYS A 218 -5.40 -9.79 22.95
N GLY A 219 -4.79 -8.92 22.13
CA GLY A 219 -3.39 -8.55 22.26
C GLY A 219 -2.39 -9.54 21.66
N LYS A 220 -2.82 -10.67 21.09
CA LYS A 220 -1.92 -11.51 20.28
C LYS A 220 -1.59 -10.84 18.97
N LEU A 221 -0.34 -11.01 18.55
CA LEU A 221 0.15 -10.53 17.25
C LEU A 221 -0.63 -11.19 16.09
N LYS A 222 -0.85 -10.40 15.07
CA LYS A 222 -1.44 -10.81 13.80
C LYS A 222 -0.77 -10.01 12.70
N GLU A 223 -0.39 -10.65 11.61
CA GLU A 223 0.20 -9.96 10.47
C GLU A 223 -0.64 -10.12 9.20
N ARG A 224 -0.45 -9.21 8.29
CA ARG A 224 -1.00 -9.27 6.94
C ARG A 224 0.06 -8.80 5.93
N LEU A 225 0.27 -9.61 4.91
CA LEU A 225 1.15 -9.30 3.79
C LEU A 225 0.36 -8.68 2.63
N ILE A 226 0.89 -7.61 2.05
CA ILE A 226 0.41 -6.97 0.83
C ILE A 226 1.57 -6.93 -0.17
N VAL A 227 1.34 -7.40 -1.38
CA VAL A 227 2.27 -7.22 -2.51
C VAL A 227 1.90 -5.92 -3.21
N ASN A 228 2.83 -4.97 -3.30
CA ASN A 228 2.53 -3.62 -3.79
C ASN A 228 2.74 -3.46 -5.30
N ASN A 229 3.54 -4.31 -5.95
CA ASN A 229 3.87 -4.24 -7.39
C ASN A 229 4.10 -5.62 -8.00
#